data_77a193524a00315c52b0da4daf84c438
#
_entry.id   77a193524a00315c52b0da4daf84c438
#
_cell.length_a   1.000
_cell.length_b   1.000
_cell.length_c   1.000
_cell.angle_alpha   90.00
_cell.angle_beta   90.00
_cell.angle_gamma   90.00
#
_symmetry.space_group_name_H-M   'P 1'
#
loop_
_entity.id
_entity.type
_entity.pdbx_description
1 polymer ?
#
loop_
_entity_poly.entity_id
_entity_poly.type
_entity_poly.pdbx_seq_one_letter_code
_entity_poly.pdbx_strand_id
1 'polypeptide(L)'
;EDEKLGTDLGVTNVVLPDISEESLGTEITIQGNGFIDCDVLALSPLSGGTEQPIYMETREVAPDHITVLYPSTATKDSYGLVLVRGSKMRTLGVINSTVGVMPDENLRNALSALFPDIFKGEKISSSAKYVTFTDGTLDISDKNITSLEGLEYFINIRKLICNNNDISEIPAEVLFRLSELTAQNTG
;
A
#
# COMPACT_ATOMS: atom_id res chain seq x y z
N GLU A 1 -12.82 28.81 20.70
CA GLU A 1 -12.39 28.84 19.26
C GLU A 1 -10.88 28.57 19.07
N ASP A 2 -10.05 28.60 20.12
CA ASP A 2 -8.60 28.47 20.02
C ASP A 2 -8.06 27.00 20.09
N GLU A 3 -8.88 26.02 20.44
CA GLU A 3 -8.41 24.62 20.53
C GLU A 3 -8.28 23.89 19.19
N LYS A 4 -8.94 24.35 18.14
CA LYS A 4 -8.84 23.74 16.80
C LYS A 4 -7.57 24.11 16.01
N LEU A 5 -6.97 25.25 16.32
CA LEU A 5 -5.72 25.70 15.68
C LEU A 5 -4.46 24.94 16.17
N GLY A 6 -4.55 24.28 17.34
CA GLY A 6 -3.40 23.59 17.96
C GLY A 6 -3.05 22.22 17.36
N THR A 7 -3.98 21.55 16.69
CA THR A 7 -3.79 20.17 16.19
C THR A 7 -3.47 20.09 14.70
N ASP A 8 -3.81 21.12 13.94
CA ASP A 8 -3.61 21.13 12.48
C ASP A 8 -2.17 21.44 12.05
N LEU A 9 -1.38 22.09 12.91
CA LEU A 9 -0.01 22.52 12.62
C LEU A 9 0.13 23.30 11.30
N GLY A 10 -0.96 23.72 10.68
CA GLY A 10 -0.97 24.51 9.45
C GLY A 10 -0.45 23.78 8.20
N VAL A 11 -0.28 22.46 8.27
CA VAL A 11 0.13 21.66 7.10
C VAL A 11 -1.09 21.15 6.38
N THR A 12 -1.19 21.42 5.08
CA THR A 12 -2.34 21.07 4.21
C THR A 12 -1.88 20.43 2.91
N ASN A 13 -2.82 19.86 2.16
CA ASN A 13 -2.58 19.28 0.84
C ASN A 13 -1.43 18.24 0.81
N VAL A 14 -1.31 17.44 1.85
CA VAL A 14 -0.26 16.41 1.94
C VAL A 14 -0.52 15.32 0.93
N VAL A 15 0.48 15.04 0.09
CA VAL A 15 0.51 13.91 -0.84
C VAL A 15 1.46 12.87 -0.29
N LEU A 16 0.93 11.70 0.05
CA LEU A 16 1.73 10.60 0.56
C LEU A 16 2.53 9.96 -0.58
N PRO A 17 3.82 9.69 -0.38
CA PRO A 17 4.66 9.04 -1.39
C PRO A 17 4.29 7.58 -1.60
N ASP A 18 4.64 7.05 -2.77
CA ASP A 18 4.61 5.62 -3.03
C ASP A 18 5.87 4.99 -2.44
N ILE A 19 5.68 4.02 -1.56
CA ILE A 19 6.75 3.31 -0.87
C ILE A 19 6.76 1.84 -1.31
N SER A 20 7.97 1.32 -1.57
CA SER A 20 8.25 -0.09 -1.85
C SER A 20 9.52 -0.52 -1.11
N GLU A 21 9.94 -1.77 -1.25
CA GLU A 21 11.22 -2.22 -0.70
C GLU A 21 12.41 -1.42 -1.25
N GLU A 22 12.33 -0.93 -2.49
CA GLU A 22 13.36 -0.10 -3.11
C GLU A 22 13.48 1.28 -2.46
N SER A 23 12.45 1.73 -1.73
CA SER A 23 12.47 3.00 -1.00
C SER A 23 13.30 2.92 0.28
N LEU A 24 13.58 1.73 0.80
CA LEU A 24 14.35 1.54 2.04
C LEU A 24 15.77 2.11 1.91
N GLY A 25 16.12 3.03 2.79
CA GLY A 25 17.43 3.69 2.79
C GLY A 25 17.61 4.73 1.68
N THR A 26 16.54 5.15 0.99
CA THR A 26 16.58 6.21 -0.03
C THR A 26 15.92 7.50 0.42
N GLU A 27 16.18 8.58 -0.29
CA GLU A 27 15.50 9.86 -0.06
C GLU A 27 14.10 9.83 -0.69
N ILE A 28 13.10 10.26 0.08
CA ILE A 28 11.72 10.44 -0.37
C ILE A 28 11.26 11.87 -0.08
N THR A 29 10.39 12.39 -0.92
CA THR A 29 9.81 13.73 -0.76
C THR A 29 8.32 13.62 -0.49
N ILE A 30 7.87 14.26 0.60
CA ILE A 30 6.47 14.44 0.94
C ILE A 30 6.05 15.83 0.50
N GLN A 31 5.11 15.91 -0.44
CA GLN A 31 4.53 17.17 -0.90
C GLN A 31 3.44 17.63 0.07
N GLY A 32 3.29 18.93 0.22
CA GLY A 32 2.26 19.54 1.06
C GLY A 32 2.48 21.05 1.14
N ASN A 33 1.74 21.74 1.97
CA ASN A 33 1.92 23.18 2.19
C ASN A 33 2.03 23.47 3.69
N GLY A 34 2.87 24.41 4.07
CA GLY A 34 2.98 24.89 5.45
C GLY A 34 4.00 24.14 6.30
N PHE A 35 4.96 23.44 5.68
CA PHE A 35 6.13 22.92 6.39
C PHE A 35 7.07 24.06 6.81
N ILE A 36 7.76 23.88 7.93
CA ILE A 36 8.75 24.83 8.46
C ILE A 36 10.00 24.10 8.94
N ASP A 37 11.12 24.81 9.03
CA ASP A 37 12.47 24.27 9.28
C ASP A 37 12.61 23.36 10.51
N CYS A 38 11.73 23.48 11.49
CA CYS A 38 11.77 22.63 12.67
C CYS A 38 10.89 21.35 12.58
N ASP A 39 10.28 21.11 11.41
CA ASP A 39 9.45 19.94 11.20
C ASP A 39 10.30 18.68 11.09
N VAL A 40 9.85 17.64 11.75
CA VAL A 40 10.42 16.29 11.69
C VAL A 40 9.32 15.32 11.36
N LEU A 41 9.61 14.35 10.52
CA LEU A 41 8.69 13.27 10.20
C LEU A 41 9.08 11.99 10.92
N ALA A 42 8.08 11.22 11.33
CA ALA A 42 8.26 9.92 11.93
C ALA A 42 7.24 8.91 11.38
N LEU A 43 7.64 7.66 11.39
CA LEU A 43 6.78 6.51 11.06
C LEU A 43 6.30 5.89 12.36
N SER A 44 4.99 5.93 12.59
CA SER A 44 4.37 5.27 13.74
C SER A 44 3.78 3.94 13.33
N PRO A 45 4.17 2.82 13.98
CA PRO A 45 3.54 1.54 13.71
C PRO A 45 2.04 1.59 14.00
N LEU A 46 1.23 1.02 13.08
CA LEU A 46 -0.24 1.00 13.21
C LEU A 46 -0.77 -0.13 14.10
N SER A 47 0.02 -1.18 14.29
CA SER A 47 -0.31 -2.27 15.22
C SER A 47 -0.10 -1.78 16.66
N GLY A 48 -1.13 -1.85 17.50
CA GLY A 48 -1.16 -1.35 18.87
C GLY A 48 -0.17 -2.02 19.86
N GLY A 49 1.10 -2.04 19.50
CA GLY A 49 2.22 -2.52 20.30
C GLY A 49 2.96 -1.37 20.99
N THR A 50 3.92 -1.72 21.85
CA THR A 50 4.82 -0.78 22.53
C THR A 50 5.98 -0.29 21.64
N GLU A 51 5.87 -0.46 20.33
CA GLU A 51 6.91 -0.07 19.39
C GLU A 51 7.03 1.45 19.28
N GLN A 52 8.26 1.93 19.32
CA GLN A 52 8.54 3.35 19.24
C GLN A 52 8.44 3.84 17.79
N PRO A 53 8.03 5.10 17.57
CA PRO A 53 8.10 5.73 16.25
C PRO A 53 9.53 5.74 15.71
N ILE A 54 9.68 5.54 14.40
CA ILE A 54 10.96 5.65 13.70
C ILE A 54 11.06 7.07 13.17
N TYR A 55 11.93 7.89 13.75
CA TYR A 55 12.18 9.24 13.26
C TYR A 55 13.00 9.20 11.98
N MET A 56 12.58 9.96 10.97
CA MET A 56 13.28 10.04 9.69
C MET A 56 14.30 11.19 9.72
N GLU A 57 15.45 10.96 9.10
CA GLU A 57 16.45 11.99 8.94
C GLU A 57 16.00 13.01 7.89
N THR A 58 15.84 14.27 8.30
CA THR A 58 15.44 15.36 7.41
C THR A 58 16.64 15.78 6.55
N ARG A 59 16.42 15.85 5.23
CA ARG A 59 17.39 16.32 4.23
C ARG A 59 17.11 17.76 3.81
N GLU A 60 15.85 18.08 3.58
CA GLU A 60 15.41 19.40 3.14
C GLU A 60 14.01 19.70 3.69
N VAL A 61 13.78 20.97 4.05
CA VAL A 61 12.44 21.48 4.37
C VAL A 61 12.20 22.74 3.55
N ALA A 62 11.10 22.73 2.79
CA ALA A 62 10.57 23.89 2.09
C ALA A 62 9.08 24.04 2.45
N PRO A 63 8.49 25.23 2.24
CA PRO A 63 7.08 25.46 2.58
C PRO A 63 6.10 24.51 1.87
N ASP A 64 6.48 23.97 0.73
CA ASP A 64 5.66 23.10 -0.14
C ASP A 64 6.08 21.63 -0.13
N HIS A 65 7.19 21.29 0.53
CA HIS A 65 7.63 19.90 0.65
C HIS A 65 8.62 19.67 1.79
N ILE A 66 8.79 18.41 2.17
CA ILE A 66 9.86 17.94 3.05
C ILE A 66 10.50 16.70 2.47
N THR A 67 11.83 16.70 2.35
CA THR A 67 12.62 15.53 1.89
C THR A 67 13.29 14.88 3.08
N VAL A 68 13.13 13.56 3.21
CA VAL A 68 13.66 12.77 4.31
C VAL A 68 14.32 11.49 3.79
N LEU A 69 15.23 10.92 4.56
CA LEU A 69 15.73 9.57 4.35
C LEU A 69 14.72 8.57 4.88
N TYR A 70 14.13 7.75 3.99
CA TYR A 70 13.22 6.69 4.41
C TYR A 70 14.01 5.57 5.10
N PRO A 71 13.68 5.21 6.36
CA PRO A 71 14.54 4.33 7.14
C PRO A 71 14.63 2.92 6.55
N SER A 72 15.83 2.36 6.46
CA SER A 72 16.04 0.96 6.06
C SER A 72 15.41 -0.05 7.05
N THR A 73 15.11 0.41 8.27
CA THR A 73 14.43 -0.38 9.31
C THR A 73 12.90 -0.35 9.22
N ALA A 74 12.33 0.47 8.32
CA ALA A 74 10.89 0.60 8.12
C ALA A 74 10.34 -0.55 7.25
N THR A 75 10.39 -1.77 7.78
CA THR A 75 10.08 -3.01 7.06
C THR A 75 8.65 -3.50 7.20
N LYS A 76 7.78 -2.75 7.90
CA LYS A 76 6.36 -3.09 8.01
C LYS A 76 5.57 -2.65 6.78
N ASP A 77 4.46 -3.32 6.53
CA ASP A 77 3.59 -3.05 5.39
C ASP A 77 2.90 -1.68 5.47
N SER A 78 2.70 -1.17 6.68
CA SER A 78 2.00 0.10 6.90
C SER A 78 2.54 0.85 8.11
N TYR A 79 2.60 2.17 7.96
CA TYR A 79 2.95 3.11 9.03
C TYR A 79 2.03 4.34 8.97
N GLY A 80 1.70 4.89 10.14
CA GLY A 80 1.21 6.26 10.22
C GLY A 80 2.37 7.24 9.97
N LEU A 81 2.22 8.13 8.99
CA LEU A 81 3.15 9.24 8.81
C LEU A 81 2.79 10.36 9.79
N VAL A 82 3.70 10.68 10.69
CA VAL A 82 3.49 11.66 11.75
C VAL A 82 4.41 12.85 11.56
N LEU A 83 3.83 14.04 11.52
CA LEU A 83 4.57 15.29 11.63
C LEU A 83 4.77 15.63 13.11
N VAL A 84 6.01 15.97 13.48
CA VAL A 84 6.41 16.40 14.81
C VAL A 84 6.94 17.83 14.70
N ARG A 85 6.32 18.76 15.41
CA ARG A 85 6.71 20.18 15.49
C ARG A 85 6.83 20.59 16.95
N GLY A 86 8.05 20.59 17.48
CA GLY A 86 8.30 20.80 18.89
C GLY A 86 7.64 19.67 19.75
N SER A 87 6.74 20.05 20.65
CA SER A 87 5.98 19.09 21.47
C SER A 87 4.65 18.63 20.83
N LYS A 88 4.30 19.16 19.67
CA LYS A 88 3.04 18.84 18.97
C LYS A 88 3.26 17.78 17.91
N MET A 89 2.26 16.90 17.73
CA MET A 89 2.29 15.82 16.75
C MET A 89 0.96 15.78 16.00
N ARG A 90 1.04 15.47 14.70
CA ARG A 90 -0.13 15.27 13.84
C ARG A 90 0.13 14.11 12.88
N THR A 91 -0.81 13.19 12.77
CA THR A 91 -0.79 12.18 11.72
C THR A 91 -1.21 12.82 10.39
N LEU A 92 -0.34 12.74 9.40
CA LEU A 92 -0.58 13.25 8.05
C LEU A 92 -1.34 12.24 7.18
N GLY A 93 -1.21 10.97 7.48
CA GLY A 93 -1.87 9.88 6.77
C GLY A 93 -1.22 8.53 7.03
N VAL A 94 -1.62 7.52 6.27
CA VAL A 94 -1.06 6.17 6.34
C VAL A 94 -0.25 5.90 5.09
N ILE A 95 1.01 5.51 5.28
CA ILE A 95 1.88 5.00 4.23
C ILE A 95 1.71 3.48 4.18
N ASN A 96 1.31 2.97 3.01
CA ASN A 96 1.28 1.55 2.71
C ASN A 96 2.36 1.25 1.67
N SER A 97 3.21 0.26 1.94
CA SER A 97 4.16 -0.19 0.94
C SER A 97 3.47 -1.02 -0.15
N THR A 98 4.08 -1.05 -1.33
CA THR A 98 3.59 -1.84 -2.46
C THR A 98 4.58 -2.96 -2.77
N VAL A 99 4.09 -4.08 -3.32
CA VAL A 99 4.89 -5.30 -3.55
C VAL A 99 5.02 -5.68 -5.02
N GLY A 100 4.16 -5.15 -5.89
CA GLY A 100 4.16 -5.47 -7.31
C GLY A 100 3.09 -4.71 -8.06
N VAL A 101 2.86 -5.10 -9.29
CA VAL A 101 1.84 -4.53 -10.17
C VAL A 101 0.85 -5.61 -10.63
N MET A 102 -0.35 -5.19 -10.95
CA MET A 102 -1.37 -6.01 -11.61
C MET A 102 -1.86 -5.23 -12.83
N PRO A 103 -1.33 -5.52 -14.02
CA PRO A 103 -1.61 -4.73 -15.21
C PRO A 103 -3.03 -4.92 -15.76
N ASP A 104 -3.65 -6.08 -15.55
CA ASP A 104 -5.02 -6.34 -16.01
C ASP A 104 -6.06 -5.56 -15.21
N GLU A 105 -6.72 -4.60 -15.85
CA GLU A 105 -7.72 -3.73 -15.21
C GLU A 105 -8.95 -4.51 -14.73
N ASN A 106 -9.38 -5.51 -15.48
CA ASN A 106 -10.55 -6.30 -15.12
C ASN A 106 -10.29 -7.16 -13.88
N LEU A 107 -9.08 -7.71 -13.76
CA LEU A 107 -8.65 -8.43 -12.56
C LEU A 107 -8.55 -7.48 -11.36
N ARG A 108 -7.96 -6.27 -11.54
CA ARG A 108 -7.93 -5.25 -10.48
C ARG A 108 -9.34 -4.88 -10.02
N ASN A 109 -10.26 -4.66 -10.95
CA ASN A 109 -11.65 -4.31 -10.64
C ASN A 109 -12.35 -5.42 -9.85
N ALA A 110 -12.14 -6.68 -10.23
CA ALA A 110 -12.70 -7.83 -9.53
C ALA A 110 -12.19 -7.92 -8.07
N LEU A 111 -10.89 -7.72 -7.86
CA LEU A 111 -10.29 -7.73 -6.51
C LEU A 111 -10.59 -6.46 -5.71
N SER A 112 -10.66 -5.29 -6.34
CA SER A 112 -11.05 -4.04 -5.67
C SER A 112 -12.49 -4.07 -5.17
N ALA A 113 -13.37 -4.79 -5.82
CA ALA A 113 -14.75 -4.99 -5.35
C ALA A 113 -14.80 -5.76 -4.01
N LEU A 114 -13.82 -6.64 -3.77
CA LEU A 114 -13.66 -7.40 -2.53
C LEU A 114 -12.83 -6.64 -1.49
N PHE A 115 -11.82 -5.91 -1.94
CA PHE A 115 -10.81 -5.24 -1.11
C PHE A 115 -10.55 -3.83 -1.67
N PRO A 116 -11.36 -2.81 -1.31
CA PRO A 116 -11.33 -1.49 -1.95
C PRO A 116 -9.97 -0.76 -1.90
N ASP A 117 -9.18 -0.98 -0.86
CA ASP A 117 -7.91 -0.27 -0.64
C ASP A 117 -6.66 -1.09 -0.99
N ILE A 118 -6.85 -2.21 -1.73
CA ILE A 118 -5.75 -3.13 -2.03
C ILE A 118 -4.84 -2.63 -3.16
N PHE A 119 -5.30 -1.70 -3.97
CA PHE A 119 -4.54 -1.14 -5.09
C PHE A 119 -4.34 0.37 -4.97
N LYS A 120 -3.20 0.84 -5.49
CA LYS A 120 -2.92 2.24 -5.79
C LYS A 120 -2.54 2.34 -7.27
N GLY A 121 -3.53 2.66 -8.13
CA GLY A 121 -3.38 2.47 -9.58
C GLY A 121 -3.18 0.99 -9.90
N GLU A 122 -2.09 0.65 -10.58
CA GLU A 122 -1.72 -0.74 -10.87
C GLU A 122 -0.91 -1.40 -9.74
N LYS A 123 -0.43 -0.63 -8.77
CA LYS A 123 0.41 -1.14 -7.69
C LYS A 123 -0.41 -1.85 -6.63
N ILE A 124 0.09 -3.01 -6.20
CA ILE A 124 -0.52 -3.87 -5.20
C ILE A 124 0.01 -3.47 -3.83
N SER A 125 -0.88 -3.22 -2.86
CA SER A 125 -0.49 -3.02 -1.47
C SER A 125 0.17 -4.27 -0.90
N SER A 126 1.23 -4.11 -0.10
CA SER A 126 1.88 -5.21 0.62
C SER A 126 0.93 -5.95 1.57
N SER A 127 -0.22 -5.35 1.91
CA SER A 127 -1.29 -6.00 2.68
C SER A 127 -2.02 -7.11 1.92
N ALA A 128 -1.82 -7.26 0.60
CA ALA A 128 -2.42 -8.32 -0.22
C ALA A 128 -2.17 -9.74 0.34
N LYS A 129 -1.01 -9.96 0.96
CA LYS A 129 -0.66 -11.24 1.60
C LYS A 129 -1.53 -11.60 2.82
N TYR A 130 -2.24 -10.63 3.39
CA TYR A 130 -3.08 -10.85 4.58
C TYR A 130 -4.57 -10.98 4.26
N VAL A 131 -5.01 -10.58 3.05
CA VAL A 131 -6.41 -10.69 2.70
C VAL A 131 -6.81 -12.16 2.63
N THR A 132 -8.02 -12.47 3.02
CA THR A 132 -8.57 -13.82 3.04
C THR A 132 -9.81 -13.90 2.16
N PHE A 133 -9.99 -15.06 1.55
CA PHE A 133 -11.12 -15.37 0.70
C PHE A 133 -12.01 -16.40 1.41
N THR A 134 -13.31 -16.32 1.21
CA THR A 134 -14.25 -17.31 1.77
C THR A 134 -13.87 -18.71 1.29
N ASP A 135 -13.60 -19.61 2.21
CA ASP A 135 -13.09 -20.97 1.94
C ASP A 135 -11.85 -21.00 1.03
N GLY A 136 -11.07 -19.91 1.01
CA GLY A 136 -9.92 -19.74 0.14
C GLY A 136 -10.25 -19.62 -1.35
N THR A 137 -11.51 -19.34 -1.70
CA THR A 137 -12.01 -19.34 -3.08
C THR A 137 -12.03 -17.92 -3.67
N LEU A 138 -11.37 -17.75 -4.82
CA LEU A 138 -11.52 -16.59 -5.69
C LEU A 138 -12.23 -17.02 -6.97
N ASP A 139 -13.40 -16.46 -7.21
CA ASP A 139 -14.14 -16.60 -8.47
C ASP A 139 -14.06 -15.29 -9.27
N ILE A 140 -13.38 -15.40 -10.41
CA ILE A 140 -13.18 -14.32 -11.38
C ILE A 140 -13.74 -14.70 -12.76
N SER A 141 -14.72 -15.59 -12.81
CA SER A 141 -15.34 -16.01 -14.07
C SER A 141 -16.07 -14.84 -14.75
N ASP A 142 -16.16 -14.89 -16.08
CA ASP A 142 -16.94 -13.95 -16.89
C ASP A 142 -16.52 -12.46 -16.71
N LYS A 143 -15.20 -12.20 -16.59
CA LYS A 143 -14.66 -10.86 -16.32
C LYS A 143 -13.86 -10.26 -17.49
N ASN A 144 -13.68 -10.99 -18.60
CA ASN A 144 -12.80 -10.57 -19.71
C ASN A 144 -11.35 -10.32 -19.27
N ILE A 145 -10.86 -11.14 -18.36
CA ILE A 145 -9.48 -11.07 -17.84
C ILE A 145 -8.56 -11.73 -18.86
N THR A 146 -7.42 -11.11 -19.11
CA THR A 146 -6.42 -11.60 -20.07
C THR A 146 -5.10 -11.99 -19.39
N SER A 147 -4.82 -11.45 -18.20
CA SER A 147 -3.62 -11.76 -17.43
C SER A 147 -3.93 -11.93 -15.95
N LEU A 148 -3.26 -12.90 -15.33
CA LEU A 148 -3.28 -13.12 -13.88
C LEU A 148 -2.00 -12.62 -13.19
N GLU A 149 -1.16 -11.84 -13.88
CA GLU A 149 0.02 -11.20 -13.30
C GLU A 149 -0.37 -10.36 -12.09
N GLY A 150 0.37 -10.52 -10.99
CA GLY A 150 0.09 -9.87 -9.71
C GLY A 150 -0.76 -10.72 -8.75
N LEU A 151 -1.43 -11.79 -9.23
CA LEU A 151 -2.24 -12.64 -8.37
C LEU A 151 -1.38 -13.47 -7.38
N GLU A 152 -0.09 -13.66 -7.67
CA GLU A 152 0.87 -14.34 -6.82
C GLU A 152 1.04 -13.68 -5.44
N TYR A 153 0.77 -12.38 -5.30
CA TYR A 153 0.84 -11.65 -4.03
C TYR A 153 -0.34 -11.93 -3.09
N PHE A 154 -1.43 -12.51 -3.60
CA PHE A 154 -2.61 -12.89 -2.83
C PHE A 154 -2.49 -14.34 -2.33
N ILE A 155 -1.62 -14.53 -1.35
CA ILE A 155 -1.13 -15.86 -0.93
C ILE A 155 -2.17 -16.78 -0.29
N ASN A 156 -3.36 -16.29 0.04
CA ASN A 156 -4.40 -17.07 0.72
C ASN A 156 -5.45 -17.68 -0.24
N ILE A 157 -5.25 -17.53 -1.56
CA ILE A 157 -6.06 -18.21 -2.57
C ILE A 157 -5.69 -19.69 -2.56
N ARG A 158 -6.69 -20.56 -2.43
CA ARG A 158 -6.57 -22.03 -2.48
C ARG A 158 -7.37 -22.65 -3.61
N LYS A 159 -8.45 -21.96 -4.01
CA LYS A 159 -9.30 -22.38 -5.12
C LYS A 159 -9.46 -21.18 -6.05
N LEU A 160 -9.23 -21.41 -7.33
CA LEU A 160 -9.38 -20.41 -8.37
C LEU A 160 -10.41 -20.87 -9.39
N ILE A 161 -11.43 -20.06 -9.64
CA ILE A 161 -12.45 -20.26 -10.67
C ILE A 161 -12.33 -19.07 -11.63
N CYS A 162 -11.92 -19.36 -12.87
CA CYS A 162 -11.63 -18.32 -13.87
C CYS A 162 -12.24 -18.60 -15.25
N ASN A 163 -13.41 -19.26 -15.27
CA ASN A 163 -14.10 -19.63 -16.50
C ASN A 163 -14.44 -18.41 -17.38
N ASN A 164 -14.52 -18.63 -18.69
CA ASN A 164 -14.97 -17.64 -19.66
C ASN A 164 -14.16 -16.32 -19.60
N ASN A 165 -12.85 -16.45 -19.54
CA ASN A 165 -11.88 -15.38 -19.68
C ASN A 165 -10.94 -15.69 -20.85
N ASP A 166 -10.04 -14.77 -21.22
CA ASP A 166 -9.03 -14.98 -22.26
C ASP A 166 -7.62 -15.00 -21.62
N ILE A 167 -7.45 -15.90 -20.64
CA ILE A 167 -6.22 -16.02 -19.84
C ILE A 167 -5.25 -16.95 -20.56
N SER A 168 -4.10 -16.39 -20.97
CA SER A 168 -3.05 -17.15 -21.65
C SER A 168 -2.12 -17.91 -20.70
N GLU A 169 -1.96 -17.43 -19.46
CA GLU A 169 -1.01 -18.01 -18.49
C GLU A 169 -1.49 -17.81 -17.05
N ILE A 170 -1.23 -18.77 -16.20
CA ILE A 170 -1.42 -18.68 -14.74
C ILE A 170 -0.03 -18.68 -14.10
N PRO A 171 0.32 -17.66 -13.28
CA PRO A 171 1.62 -17.62 -12.61
C PRO A 171 1.92 -18.90 -11.83
N ALA A 172 3.12 -19.44 -11.97
CA ALA A 172 3.52 -20.72 -11.34
C ALA A 172 3.34 -20.69 -9.82
N GLU A 173 3.62 -19.56 -9.18
CA GLU A 173 3.47 -19.35 -7.74
C GLU A 173 2.00 -19.47 -7.29
N VAL A 174 1.05 -19.10 -8.15
CA VAL A 174 -0.38 -19.29 -7.92
C VAL A 174 -0.70 -20.77 -8.01
N LEU A 175 -0.31 -21.44 -9.10
CA LEU A 175 -0.57 -22.86 -9.34
C LEU A 175 -0.08 -23.76 -8.19
N PHE A 176 1.13 -23.48 -7.66
CA PHE A 176 1.69 -24.29 -6.57
C PHE A 176 0.88 -24.24 -5.26
N ARG A 177 0.07 -23.20 -5.07
CA ARG A 177 -0.72 -23.01 -3.85
C ARG A 177 -2.16 -23.49 -3.99
N LEU A 178 -2.65 -23.66 -5.21
CA LEU A 178 -4.04 -24.07 -5.44
C LEU A 178 -4.25 -25.53 -5.07
N SER A 179 -5.33 -25.78 -4.34
CA SER A 179 -5.90 -27.12 -4.14
C SER A 179 -6.92 -27.48 -5.23
N GLU A 180 -7.50 -26.44 -5.89
CA GLU A 180 -8.51 -26.60 -6.92
C GLU A 180 -8.40 -25.47 -7.94
N LEU A 181 -8.46 -25.84 -9.23
CA LEU A 181 -8.49 -24.90 -10.34
C LEU A 181 -9.65 -25.30 -11.28
N THR A 182 -10.50 -24.33 -11.59
CA THR A 182 -11.55 -24.46 -12.61
C THR A 182 -11.34 -23.38 -13.67
N ALA A 183 -10.97 -23.81 -14.87
CA ALA A 183 -10.62 -22.92 -15.99
C ALA A 183 -11.19 -23.52 -17.28
N GLN A 184 -12.46 -23.20 -17.60
CA GLN A 184 -13.13 -23.58 -18.83
C GLN A 184 -13.28 -22.37 -19.74
N ASN A 185 -13.05 -22.52 -21.04
CA ASN A 185 -13.12 -21.45 -22.03
C ASN A 185 -12.20 -20.25 -21.66
N THR A 186 -10.95 -20.52 -21.38
CA THR A 186 -9.96 -19.48 -20.99
C THR A 186 -8.99 -19.09 -22.10
N GLY A 187 -9.16 -19.57 -23.32
CA GLY A 187 -8.29 -19.32 -24.47
C GLY A 187 -7.38 -20.49 -24.79
#